data_a1cfccc7853910a04a6bedfa66fe91bf
#
_entry.id   a1cfccc7853910a04a6bedfa66fe91bf
#
_cell.length_a   1.000
_cell.length_b   1.000
_cell.length_c   1.000
_cell.angle_alpha   90.00
_cell.angle_beta   90.00
_cell.angle_gamma   90.00
#
_symmetry.space_group_name_H-M   'P 1'
#
loop_
_entity.id
_entity.type
_entity.pdbx_description
1 polymer ?
#
loop_
_entity_poly.entity_id
_entity_poly.type
_entity_poly.pdbx_seq_one_letter_code
_entity_poly.pdbx_strand_id
1 'polypeptide(L)'
;PVDDATALVYQDRYVYLISGWHNDGNVNLVQVYDTQTGQWQQPSPFLGSPVFGQAGGIVNSTMVICDGVSVTPHSDKRRSFAPETACFKGDIDKENPFKIDWRTLDHPTGTARYRMAAAGDKDTSKIYFVGGSTNPYNYNGIGYNGEPSTADDAIWIFDIAEETWVILKTDAEVPTMDHRGLINVNGSWSTIGGMLGAQLVTSKVTSHFSTPAEVYCPSKSQASSDVSKQASDGQADEVVKTATNSKCQHRNDINGEK
;
A
#
# COMPACT_ATOMS: atom_id res chain seq x y z
N PRO A 1 18.16 -14.56 -3.58
CA PRO A 1 17.81 -13.14 -3.72
C PRO A 1 16.72 -12.96 -4.77
N VAL A 2 15.84 -11.99 -4.55
CA VAL A 2 14.79 -11.59 -5.47
C VAL A 2 14.87 -10.08 -5.71
N ASP A 3 14.41 -9.65 -6.88
CA ASP A 3 14.29 -8.26 -7.27
C ASP A 3 12.83 -7.98 -7.65
N ASP A 4 12.42 -6.71 -7.57
CA ASP A 4 11.07 -6.28 -7.97
C ASP A 4 9.92 -7.04 -7.26
N ALA A 5 10.19 -7.46 -6.00
CA ALA A 5 9.26 -8.13 -5.11
C ALA A 5 8.41 -7.10 -4.33
N THR A 6 7.26 -7.53 -3.83
CA THR A 6 6.52 -6.74 -2.82
C THR A 6 7.14 -6.98 -1.45
N ALA A 7 7.50 -5.89 -0.76
CA ALA A 7 8.05 -5.91 0.59
C ALA A 7 7.04 -5.33 1.59
N LEU A 8 6.67 -6.11 2.62
CA LEU A 8 5.70 -5.71 3.65
C LEU A 8 6.28 -5.95 5.04
N VAL A 9 5.92 -5.11 6.00
CA VAL A 9 6.38 -5.23 7.39
C VAL A 9 5.22 -5.56 8.31
N TYR A 10 5.36 -6.60 9.10
CA TYR A 10 4.40 -7.04 10.10
C TYR A 10 4.99 -6.93 11.51
N GLN A 11 4.24 -6.32 12.45
CA GLN A 11 4.61 -6.14 13.85
C GLN A 11 5.97 -5.44 14.07
N ASP A 12 6.38 -4.54 13.16
CA ASP A 12 7.67 -3.86 13.20
C ASP A 12 8.88 -4.82 13.34
N ARG A 13 8.70 -6.08 12.96
CA ARG A 13 9.67 -7.16 13.14
C ARG A 13 9.88 -8.00 11.89
N TYR A 14 8.82 -8.47 11.29
CA TYR A 14 8.90 -9.43 10.19
C TYR A 14 8.82 -8.71 8.84
N VAL A 15 9.84 -8.86 8.00
CA VAL A 15 9.85 -8.31 6.64
C VAL A 15 9.54 -9.43 5.66
N TYR A 16 8.37 -9.37 5.03
CA TYR A 16 7.93 -10.32 4.01
C TYR A 16 8.36 -9.83 2.64
N LEU A 17 9.03 -10.68 1.86
CA LEU A 17 9.30 -10.50 0.44
C LEU A 17 8.45 -11.50 -0.33
N ILE A 18 7.57 -11.01 -1.19
CA ILE A 18 6.57 -11.82 -1.87
C ILE A 18 6.81 -11.78 -3.37
N SER A 19 6.93 -12.97 -3.99
CA SER A 19 7.16 -13.14 -5.42
C SER A 19 8.40 -12.40 -5.91
N GLY A 20 8.46 -11.94 -7.15
CA GLY A 20 9.54 -11.13 -7.70
C GLY A 20 10.38 -11.87 -8.71
N TRP A 21 11.38 -11.18 -9.25
CA TRP A 21 12.33 -11.67 -10.22
C TRP A 21 13.53 -12.35 -9.53
N HIS A 22 13.89 -13.54 -10.02
CA HIS A 22 15.07 -14.26 -9.55
C HIS A 22 15.85 -14.81 -10.76
N ASN A 23 17.09 -14.41 -10.91
CA ASN A 23 17.97 -14.84 -12.00
C ASN A 23 17.29 -14.79 -13.39
N ASP A 24 16.71 -15.87 -13.84
CA ASP A 24 16.17 -16.04 -15.19
C ASP A 24 14.64 -16.07 -15.26
N GLY A 25 13.94 -15.91 -14.15
CA GLY A 25 12.49 -15.96 -14.13
C GLY A 25 11.89 -15.47 -12.81
N ASN A 26 10.58 -15.47 -12.76
CA ASN A 26 9.83 -15.11 -11.54
C ASN A 26 9.72 -16.31 -10.61
N VAL A 27 9.55 -16.02 -9.35
CA VAL A 27 9.26 -17.01 -8.30
C VAL A 27 8.00 -16.63 -7.56
N ASN A 28 7.24 -17.61 -7.06
CA ASN A 28 6.08 -17.39 -6.19
C ASN A 28 6.42 -17.61 -4.71
N LEU A 29 7.68 -17.48 -4.35
CA LEU A 29 8.13 -17.66 -2.99
C LEU A 29 7.67 -16.49 -2.11
N VAL A 30 7.43 -16.80 -0.85
CA VAL A 30 7.40 -15.83 0.25
C VAL A 30 8.63 -16.06 1.09
N GLN A 31 9.42 -15.03 1.31
CA GLN A 31 10.59 -15.05 2.19
C GLN A 31 10.33 -14.07 3.34
N VAL A 32 10.65 -14.48 4.56
CA VAL A 32 10.47 -13.63 5.75
C VAL A 32 11.78 -13.48 6.47
N TYR A 33 12.18 -12.25 6.68
CA TYR A 33 13.30 -11.89 7.53
C TYR A 33 12.79 -11.47 8.91
N ASP A 34 13.25 -12.16 9.94
CA ASP A 34 13.00 -11.77 11.34
C ASP A 34 14.13 -10.84 11.81
N THR A 35 13.81 -9.56 11.98
CA THR A 35 14.79 -8.53 12.36
C THR A 35 15.36 -8.72 13.78
N GLN A 36 14.65 -9.45 14.66
CA GLN A 36 15.13 -9.71 16.02
C GLN A 36 16.15 -10.85 16.07
N THR A 37 15.95 -11.90 15.26
CA THR A 37 16.82 -13.07 15.26
C THR A 37 17.87 -13.03 14.15
N GLY A 38 17.71 -12.16 13.14
CA GLY A 38 18.55 -12.11 11.96
C GLY A 38 18.36 -13.31 11.01
N GLN A 39 17.28 -14.07 11.16
CA GLN A 39 17.05 -15.30 10.42
C GLN A 39 16.07 -15.11 9.27
N TRP A 40 16.34 -15.80 8.17
CA TRP A 40 15.41 -15.92 7.05
C TRP A 40 14.62 -17.22 7.15
N GLN A 41 13.34 -17.15 6.85
CA GLN A 41 12.45 -18.29 6.74
C GLN A 41 11.61 -18.21 5.48
N GLN A 42 11.14 -19.36 5.01
CA GLN A 42 10.28 -19.47 3.84
C GLN A 42 8.92 -20.01 4.29
N PRO A 43 7.92 -19.15 4.47
CA PRO A 43 6.56 -19.55 4.84
C PRO A 43 5.79 -20.17 3.67
N SER A 44 4.46 -20.29 3.83
CA SER A 44 3.55 -20.73 2.77
C SER A 44 3.80 -19.94 1.48
N PRO A 45 3.91 -20.60 0.32
CA PRO A 45 4.09 -19.94 -0.96
C PRO A 45 2.95 -18.96 -1.26
N PHE A 46 3.25 -17.94 -2.05
CA PHE A 46 2.24 -17.06 -2.64
C PHE A 46 1.30 -17.88 -3.53
N LEU A 47 0.00 -17.65 -3.39
CA LEU A 47 -1.02 -18.40 -4.13
C LEU A 47 -1.02 -18.09 -5.63
N GLY A 48 -0.65 -16.85 -5.99
CA GLY A 48 -0.67 -16.38 -7.38
C GLY A 48 0.44 -16.97 -8.25
N SER A 49 0.34 -16.69 -9.54
CA SER A 49 1.41 -16.96 -10.50
C SER A 49 2.70 -16.27 -10.05
N PRO A 50 3.87 -16.81 -10.38
CA PRO A 50 5.12 -16.10 -10.23
C PRO A 50 5.11 -14.79 -11.03
N VAL A 51 5.24 -13.64 -10.36
CA VAL A 51 5.18 -12.31 -10.97
C VAL A 51 6.29 -11.39 -10.43
N PHE A 52 6.51 -10.28 -11.10
CA PHE A 52 7.31 -9.17 -10.61
C PHE A 52 6.59 -7.84 -10.88
N GLY A 53 6.93 -6.78 -10.12
CA GLY A 53 6.29 -5.48 -10.25
C GLY A 53 4.81 -5.47 -9.83
N GLN A 54 4.39 -6.47 -9.05
CA GLN A 54 3.11 -6.47 -8.35
C GLN A 54 3.12 -5.42 -7.24
N ALA A 55 1.95 -4.97 -6.83
CA ALA A 55 1.79 -4.06 -5.72
C ALA A 55 1.12 -4.75 -4.53
N GLY A 56 1.39 -4.27 -3.32
CA GLY A 56 0.75 -4.81 -2.13
C GLY A 56 0.84 -3.88 -0.93
N GLY A 57 -0.14 -4.01 -0.05
CA GLY A 57 -0.21 -3.34 1.23
C GLY A 57 -0.59 -4.29 2.35
N ILE A 58 -0.35 -3.88 3.58
CA ILE A 58 -0.68 -4.65 4.77
C ILE A 58 -1.34 -3.76 5.83
N VAL A 59 -2.38 -4.28 6.46
CA VAL A 59 -3.00 -3.69 7.65
C VAL A 59 -3.13 -4.77 8.70
N ASN A 60 -2.53 -4.55 9.86
CA ASN A 60 -2.44 -5.57 10.91
C ASN A 60 -1.85 -6.88 10.38
N SER A 61 -2.62 -7.99 10.42
CA SER A 61 -2.21 -9.29 9.90
C SER A 61 -2.72 -9.61 8.50
N THR A 62 -3.41 -8.67 7.85
CA THR A 62 -4.01 -8.87 6.52
C THR A 62 -3.23 -8.10 5.47
N MET A 63 -2.79 -8.81 4.44
CA MET A 63 -2.14 -8.24 3.27
C MET A 63 -2.99 -8.44 2.01
N VAL A 64 -2.91 -7.51 1.07
CA VAL A 64 -3.49 -7.65 -0.27
C VAL A 64 -2.41 -7.39 -1.31
N ILE A 65 -2.27 -8.30 -2.25
CA ILE A 65 -1.29 -8.26 -3.34
C ILE A 65 -2.06 -8.31 -4.66
N CYS A 66 -1.76 -7.37 -5.56
CA CYS A 66 -2.43 -7.31 -6.87
C CYS A 66 -1.44 -7.26 -8.02
N ASP A 67 -1.81 -7.91 -9.10
CA ASP A 67 -1.25 -7.77 -10.45
C ASP A 67 0.22 -8.20 -10.60
N GLY A 68 0.96 -7.43 -11.38
CA GLY A 68 2.33 -7.75 -11.77
C GLY A 68 2.42 -8.34 -13.17
N VAL A 69 3.58 -8.88 -13.47
CA VAL A 69 3.91 -9.43 -14.79
C VAL A 69 4.52 -10.80 -14.65
N SER A 70 3.95 -11.76 -15.34
CA SER A 70 4.53 -13.10 -15.51
C SER A 70 5.50 -13.14 -16.68
N VAL A 71 6.47 -14.05 -16.60
CA VAL A 71 7.49 -14.23 -17.63
C VAL A 71 7.48 -15.67 -18.10
N THR A 72 7.35 -15.86 -19.42
CA THR A 72 7.50 -17.17 -20.05
C THR A 72 8.83 -17.23 -20.79
N PRO A 73 9.78 -18.07 -20.34
CA PRO A 73 11.01 -18.32 -21.09
C PRO A 73 10.71 -19.18 -22.31
N HIS A 74 11.47 -18.97 -23.37
CA HIS A 74 11.41 -19.77 -24.61
C HIS A 74 12.80 -20.22 -24.97
N SER A 75 12.93 -21.39 -25.63
CA SER A 75 14.20 -21.95 -26.09
C SER A 75 14.68 -21.33 -27.38
N ASP A 76 13.79 -20.82 -28.22
CA ASP A 76 14.00 -20.41 -29.59
C ASP A 76 13.80 -18.91 -29.88
N LYS A 77 13.32 -18.17 -28.88
CA LYS A 77 13.07 -16.74 -28.98
C LYS A 77 13.23 -16.02 -27.64
N ARG A 78 13.10 -14.71 -27.66
CA ARG A 78 13.09 -13.89 -26.41
C ARG A 78 11.93 -14.27 -25.51
N ARG A 79 12.12 -14.10 -24.20
CA ARG A 79 11.07 -14.22 -23.19
C ARG A 79 9.86 -13.39 -23.56
N SER A 80 8.68 -13.88 -23.25
CA SER A 80 7.45 -13.10 -23.32
C SER A 80 7.02 -12.66 -21.91
N PHE A 81 6.37 -11.51 -21.87
CA PHE A 81 5.88 -10.87 -20.66
C PHE A 81 4.38 -10.69 -20.79
N ALA A 82 3.63 -11.09 -19.77
CA ALA A 82 2.19 -10.99 -19.75
C ALA A 82 1.72 -10.36 -18.43
N PRO A 83 0.84 -9.34 -18.47
CA PRO A 83 0.18 -8.84 -17.27
C PRO A 83 -0.64 -9.95 -16.61
N GLU A 84 -0.56 -10.08 -15.30
CA GLU A 84 -1.40 -10.96 -14.49
C GLU A 84 -2.48 -10.14 -13.82
N THR A 85 -3.74 -10.36 -14.24
CA THR A 85 -4.91 -9.66 -13.70
C THR A 85 -5.47 -10.46 -12.53
N ALA A 86 -4.92 -10.29 -11.35
CA ALA A 86 -5.31 -11.04 -10.17
C ALA A 86 -5.01 -10.28 -8.88
N CYS A 87 -5.89 -10.40 -7.90
CA CYS A 87 -5.67 -9.93 -6.53
C CYS A 87 -5.80 -11.07 -5.54
N PHE A 88 -5.00 -11.04 -4.48
CA PHE A 88 -4.97 -12.05 -3.44
C PHE A 88 -4.97 -11.39 -2.07
N LYS A 89 -5.71 -11.98 -1.13
CA LYS A 89 -5.65 -11.66 0.29
C LYS A 89 -4.85 -12.74 1.00
N GLY A 90 -3.91 -12.32 1.83
CA GLY A 90 -3.16 -13.19 2.73
C GLY A 90 -3.41 -12.78 4.17
N ASP A 91 -3.91 -13.70 4.98
CA ASP A 91 -4.08 -13.51 6.42
C ASP A 91 -2.95 -14.23 7.16
N ILE A 92 -2.09 -13.47 7.84
CA ILE A 92 -0.99 -13.99 8.65
C ILE A 92 -1.56 -14.56 9.94
N ASP A 93 -1.23 -15.80 10.27
CA ASP A 93 -1.60 -16.43 11.51
C ASP A 93 -0.96 -15.68 12.70
N LYS A 94 -1.76 -15.33 13.72
CA LYS A 94 -1.32 -14.50 14.84
C LYS A 94 -0.32 -15.22 15.75
N GLU A 95 -0.42 -16.55 15.82
CA GLU A 95 0.46 -17.38 16.65
C GLU A 95 1.71 -17.84 15.89
N ASN A 96 1.62 -17.87 14.55
CA ASN A 96 2.72 -18.30 13.69
C ASN A 96 2.88 -17.39 12.48
N PRO A 97 3.78 -16.39 12.52
CA PRO A 97 3.97 -15.43 11.43
C PRO A 97 4.48 -16.06 10.12
N PHE A 98 4.87 -17.33 10.14
CA PHE A 98 5.29 -18.06 8.94
C PHE A 98 4.16 -18.86 8.28
N LYS A 99 2.95 -18.77 8.81
CA LYS A 99 1.76 -19.34 8.22
C LYS A 99 0.86 -18.24 7.69
N ILE A 100 0.56 -18.29 6.39
CA ILE A 100 -0.30 -17.35 5.70
C ILE A 100 -1.42 -18.14 5.04
N ASP A 101 -2.64 -17.73 5.30
CA ASP A 101 -3.82 -18.26 4.62
C ASP A 101 -4.16 -17.35 3.43
N TRP A 102 -3.92 -17.87 2.22
CA TRP A 102 -4.10 -17.15 0.98
C TRP A 102 -5.42 -17.47 0.32
N ARG A 103 -6.08 -16.45 -0.21
CA ARG A 103 -7.25 -16.61 -1.08
C ARG A 103 -7.29 -15.56 -2.18
N THR A 104 -7.97 -15.88 -3.26
CA THR A 104 -8.27 -14.95 -4.35
C THR A 104 -9.27 -13.91 -3.92
N LEU A 105 -9.12 -12.70 -4.48
CA LEU A 105 -10.10 -11.63 -4.43
C LEU A 105 -10.60 -11.33 -5.85
N ASP A 106 -11.82 -10.81 -5.95
CA ASP A 106 -12.28 -10.21 -7.19
C ASP A 106 -11.39 -9.03 -7.56
N HIS A 107 -11.01 -8.95 -8.84
CA HIS A 107 -10.17 -7.88 -9.33
C HIS A 107 -10.98 -6.60 -9.54
N PRO A 108 -10.51 -5.40 -9.08
CA PRO A 108 -11.33 -4.19 -9.09
C PRO A 108 -11.74 -3.70 -10.48
N THR A 109 -10.92 -3.91 -11.51
CA THR A 109 -11.17 -3.35 -12.85
C THR A 109 -11.14 -4.39 -13.97
N GLY A 110 -10.62 -5.60 -13.72
CA GLY A 110 -10.35 -6.59 -14.77
C GLY A 110 -9.19 -6.23 -15.69
N THR A 111 -8.43 -5.18 -15.37
CA THR A 111 -7.24 -4.75 -16.12
C THR A 111 -6.06 -4.59 -15.19
N ALA A 112 -5.02 -5.39 -15.38
CA ALA A 112 -3.82 -5.37 -14.56
C ALA A 112 -3.04 -4.08 -14.67
N ARG A 113 -2.38 -3.68 -13.58
CA ARG A 113 -1.41 -2.59 -13.56
C ARG A 113 -0.05 -3.06 -13.03
N TYR A 114 0.98 -2.57 -13.64
CA TYR A 114 2.36 -2.87 -13.34
C TYR A 114 3.00 -1.72 -12.57
N ARG A 115 3.69 -2.05 -11.45
CA ARG A 115 4.45 -1.09 -10.63
C ARG A 115 3.61 0.05 -10.08
N MET A 116 2.44 -0.27 -9.51
CA MET A 116 1.68 0.63 -8.63
C MET A 116 2.44 0.87 -7.32
N ALA A 117 2.22 2.02 -6.71
CA ALA A 117 2.51 2.21 -5.28
C ALA A 117 1.33 1.68 -4.45
N ALA A 118 1.62 1.05 -3.32
CA ALA A 118 0.57 0.61 -2.41
C ALA A 118 0.98 0.76 -0.95
N ALA A 119 0.00 0.96 -0.07
CA ALA A 119 0.17 0.95 1.39
C ALA A 119 -1.14 0.65 2.11
N GLY A 120 -1.02 0.09 3.30
CA GLY A 120 -2.14 -0.07 4.23
C GLY A 120 -2.28 1.09 5.20
N ASP A 121 -3.51 1.39 5.55
CA ASP A 121 -3.90 2.38 6.55
C ASP A 121 -4.62 1.68 7.71
N LYS A 122 -3.98 1.68 8.88
CA LYS A 122 -4.52 1.03 10.08
C LYS A 122 -5.74 1.76 10.64
N ASP A 123 -5.79 3.08 10.48
CA ASP A 123 -6.85 3.90 11.07
C ASP A 123 -8.17 3.72 10.32
N THR A 124 -8.10 3.55 9.01
CA THR A 124 -9.29 3.31 8.17
C THR A 124 -9.51 1.84 7.82
N SER A 125 -8.59 0.93 8.17
CA SER A 125 -8.60 -0.49 7.77
C SER A 125 -8.70 -0.69 6.26
N LYS A 126 -7.99 0.13 5.50
CA LYS A 126 -7.99 0.11 4.04
C LYS A 126 -6.58 -0.08 3.46
N ILE A 127 -6.53 -0.64 2.26
CA ILE A 127 -5.30 -0.71 1.47
C ILE A 127 -5.52 0.08 0.19
N TYR A 128 -4.58 0.98 -0.10
CA TYR A 128 -4.60 1.89 -1.24
C TYR A 128 -3.58 1.47 -2.27
N PHE A 129 -3.96 1.56 -3.56
CA PHE A 129 -3.09 1.32 -4.71
C PHE A 129 -3.21 2.49 -5.67
N VAL A 130 -2.09 3.08 -6.10
CA VAL A 130 -2.08 4.27 -6.97
C VAL A 130 -1.06 4.14 -8.08
N GLY A 131 -1.32 4.83 -9.20
CA GLY A 131 -0.41 4.90 -10.32
C GLY A 131 -0.17 3.57 -11.02
N GLY A 132 1.07 3.33 -11.44
CA GLY A 132 1.41 2.18 -12.27
C GLY A 132 1.00 2.36 -13.72
N SER A 133 1.09 1.30 -14.52
CA SER A 133 0.74 1.33 -15.95
C SER A 133 0.05 0.05 -16.37
N THR A 134 -0.93 0.15 -17.26
CA THR A 134 -1.57 -1.00 -17.91
C THR A 134 -0.70 -1.61 -19.00
N ASN A 135 0.36 -0.91 -19.43
CA ASN A 135 1.36 -1.42 -20.37
C ASN A 135 2.68 -1.69 -19.63
N PRO A 136 3.01 -2.93 -19.26
CA PRO A 136 4.25 -3.28 -18.59
C PRO A 136 5.48 -2.92 -19.44
N TYR A 137 6.52 -2.40 -18.79
CA TYR A 137 7.64 -1.73 -19.45
C TYR A 137 9.01 -2.11 -18.88
N ASN A 138 10.04 -1.85 -19.66
CA ASN A 138 11.44 -1.90 -19.26
C ASN A 138 11.85 -0.65 -18.47
N TYR A 139 13.08 -0.66 -17.91
CA TYR A 139 13.67 0.45 -17.14
C TYR A 139 13.59 1.82 -17.82
N ASN A 140 13.44 1.86 -19.13
CA ASN A 140 13.35 3.09 -19.91
C ASN A 140 11.91 3.54 -20.20
N GLY A 141 10.89 2.90 -19.64
CA GLY A 141 9.48 3.24 -19.83
C GLY A 141 8.89 2.81 -21.18
N ILE A 142 9.64 2.06 -21.98
CA ILE A 142 9.12 1.43 -23.19
C ILE A 142 8.53 0.07 -22.82
N GLY A 143 7.28 -0.15 -23.20
CA GLY A 143 6.58 -1.39 -22.96
C GLY A 143 7.23 -2.59 -23.63
N TYR A 144 6.98 -3.77 -23.11
CA TYR A 144 7.44 -5.02 -23.72
C TYR A 144 6.83 -5.25 -25.12
N ASN A 145 5.77 -4.52 -25.45
CA ASN A 145 5.15 -4.45 -26.77
C ASN A 145 5.83 -3.45 -27.73
N GLY A 146 6.84 -2.70 -27.26
CA GLY A 146 7.56 -1.69 -28.03
C GLY A 146 6.97 -0.28 -27.97
N GLU A 147 5.80 -0.10 -27.34
CA GLU A 147 5.13 1.20 -27.21
C GLU A 147 5.48 1.88 -25.88
N PRO A 148 5.59 3.22 -25.84
CA PRO A 148 5.77 3.95 -24.59
C PRO A 148 4.62 3.70 -23.62
N SER A 149 4.97 3.44 -22.35
CA SER A 149 3.99 3.28 -21.28
C SER A 149 3.59 4.61 -20.67
N THR A 150 2.36 4.67 -20.18
CA THR A 150 1.78 5.84 -19.51
C THR A 150 1.29 5.45 -18.13
N ALA A 151 1.35 6.39 -17.20
CA ALA A 151 0.82 6.20 -15.86
C ALA A 151 -0.71 6.20 -15.86
N ASP A 152 -1.29 5.34 -15.06
CA ASP A 152 -2.74 5.27 -14.81
C ASP A 152 -3.13 6.26 -13.69
N ASP A 153 -4.30 6.88 -13.79
CA ASP A 153 -4.79 7.89 -12.84
C ASP A 153 -5.81 7.35 -11.83
N ALA A 154 -6.14 6.08 -11.86
CA ALA A 154 -7.06 5.49 -10.91
C ALA A 154 -6.39 5.12 -9.58
N ILE A 155 -7.12 5.34 -8.50
CA ILE A 155 -6.81 4.87 -7.15
C ILE A 155 -7.73 3.69 -6.86
N TRP A 156 -7.16 2.55 -6.46
CA TRP A 156 -7.95 1.44 -5.94
C TRP A 156 -7.86 1.41 -4.42
N ILE A 157 -8.99 1.22 -3.79
CA ILE A 157 -9.11 1.16 -2.33
C ILE A 157 -9.80 -0.14 -1.98
N PHE A 158 -9.11 -0.99 -1.22
CA PHE A 158 -9.69 -2.21 -0.66
C PHE A 158 -10.07 -1.98 0.79
N ASP A 159 -11.34 -2.13 1.11
CA ASP A 159 -11.84 -2.13 2.48
C ASP A 159 -11.73 -3.56 3.04
N ILE A 160 -10.91 -3.73 4.09
CA ILE A 160 -10.63 -5.05 4.65
C ILE A 160 -11.84 -5.62 5.39
N ALA A 161 -12.62 -4.76 6.05
CA ALA A 161 -13.76 -5.20 6.85
C ALA A 161 -14.94 -5.63 5.98
N GLU A 162 -15.24 -4.85 4.94
CA GLU A 162 -16.34 -5.10 4.01
C GLU A 162 -15.94 -6.01 2.85
N GLU A 163 -14.63 -6.20 2.63
CA GLU A 163 -14.05 -6.94 1.50
C GLU A 163 -14.51 -6.43 0.14
N THR A 164 -14.60 -5.11 0.02
CA THR A 164 -15.06 -4.43 -1.19
C THR A 164 -14.02 -3.49 -1.77
N TRP A 165 -14.13 -3.24 -3.07
CA TRP A 165 -13.31 -2.29 -3.79
C TRP A 165 -14.04 -0.98 -4.06
N VAL A 166 -13.32 0.12 -3.92
CA VAL A 166 -13.73 1.45 -4.40
C VAL A 166 -12.66 1.95 -5.36
N ILE A 167 -13.10 2.56 -6.46
CA ILE A 167 -12.21 3.15 -7.46
C ILE A 167 -12.45 4.65 -7.49
N LEU A 168 -11.38 5.41 -7.30
CA LEU A 168 -11.38 6.86 -7.41
C LEU A 168 -10.37 7.30 -8.46
N LYS A 169 -10.41 8.57 -8.81
CA LYS A 169 -9.41 9.23 -9.62
C LYS A 169 -8.41 9.98 -8.73
N THR A 170 -7.12 9.98 -9.11
CA THR A 170 -6.09 10.76 -8.42
C THR A 170 -6.33 12.25 -8.55
N ASP A 171 -6.02 13.00 -7.48
CA ASP A 171 -5.98 14.48 -7.49
C ASP A 171 -4.71 15.01 -8.16
N ALA A 172 -3.73 14.14 -8.46
CA ALA A 172 -2.50 14.54 -9.10
C ALA A 172 -2.76 15.04 -10.53
N GLU A 173 -2.26 16.23 -10.86
CA GLU A 173 -2.34 16.81 -12.20
C GLU A 173 -1.70 15.89 -13.25
N VAL A 174 -0.57 15.26 -12.88
CA VAL A 174 0.13 14.30 -13.73
C VAL A 174 0.36 13.03 -12.91
N PRO A 175 -0.31 11.91 -13.24
CA PRO A 175 -0.09 10.65 -12.57
C PRO A 175 1.32 10.11 -12.83
N THR A 176 1.79 9.26 -11.93
CA THR A 176 3.14 8.68 -11.98
C THR A 176 3.09 7.16 -11.89
N MET A 177 4.10 6.51 -12.43
CA MET A 177 4.32 5.07 -12.43
C MET A 177 5.74 4.74 -11.93
N ASP A 178 6.10 3.48 -11.89
CA ASP A 178 7.40 2.96 -11.44
C ASP A 178 7.64 3.16 -9.95
N HIS A 179 6.66 2.76 -9.16
CA HIS A 179 6.70 2.87 -7.72
C HIS A 179 6.74 1.51 -7.02
N ARG A 180 7.08 1.54 -5.72
CA ARG A 180 6.99 0.42 -4.79
C ARG A 180 6.26 0.80 -3.51
N GLY A 181 6.37 2.05 -3.09
CA GLY A 181 5.83 2.53 -1.83
C GLY A 181 4.91 3.74 -2.00
N LEU A 182 3.86 3.75 -1.21
CA LEU A 182 2.95 4.87 -1.02
C LEU A 182 3.12 5.35 0.43
N ILE A 183 3.31 6.65 0.62
CA ILE A 183 3.53 7.23 1.95
C ILE A 183 2.36 8.13 2.35
N ASN A 184 2.00 8.08 3.62
CA ASN A 184 1.04 9.01 4.23
C ASN A 184 1.80 10.01 5.09
N VAL A 185 1.63 11.29 4.79
CA VAL A 185 2.17 12.38 5.60
C VAL A 185 1.01 13.30 5.97
N ASN A 186 0.60 13.27 7.24
CA ASN A 186 -0.50 14.11 7.75
C ASN A 186 -1.80 13.98 6.94
N GLY A 187 -2.16 12.77 6.53
CA GLY A 187 -3.35 12.50 5.73
C GLY A 187 -3.17 12.67 4.22
N SER A 188 -2.04 13.19 3.74
CA SER A 188 -1.73 13.26 2.32
C SER A 188 -0.99 12.00 1.87
N TRP A 189 -1.58 11.27 0.93
CA TRP A 189 -1.02 10.06 0.34
C TRP A 189 -0.22 10.38 -0.91
N SER A 190 1.07 10.11 -0.87
CA SER A 190 2.03 10.60 -1.86
C SER A 190 3.04 9.54 -2.28
N THR A 191 3.58 9.72 -3.48
CA THR A 191 4.77 9.01 -3.99
C THR A 191 5.94 9.97 -4.15
N ILE A 192 7.16 9.45 -4.10
CA ILE A 192 8.39 10.22 -4.30
C ILE A 192 9.04 9.72 -5.57
N GLY A 193 9.33 10.64 -6.49
CA GLY A 193 9.96 10.31 -7.74
C GLY A 193 9.06 9.49 -8.66
N GLY A 194 9.63 8.48 -9.32
CA GLY A 194 8.96 7.63 -10.28
C GLY A 194 9.10 8.13 -11.72
N MET A 195 8.21 7.66 -12.59
CA MET A 195 8.25 7.92 -14.01
C MET A 195 6.94 8.57 -14.46
N LEU A 196 7.06 9.60 -15.26
CA LEU A 196 5.97 10.16 -16.08
C LEU A 196 5.87 9.36 -17.37
N GLY A 197 4.84 9.56 -18.15
CA GLY A 197 4.78 9.02 -19.51
C GLY A 197 5.98 9.42 -20.38
N ALA A 198 6.18 8.74 -21.50
CA ALA A 198 7.21 9.05 -22.49
C ALA A 198 8.66 9.03 -21.95
N GLN A 199 8.97 8.09 -21.05
CA GLN A 199 10.33 7.87 -20.51
C GLN A 199 10.87 8.99 -19.62
N LEU A 200 10.04 9.90 -19.18
CA LEU A 200 10.45 11.02 -18.32
C LEU A 200 10.42 10.59 -16.86
N VAL A 201 11.54 10.72 -16.16
CA VAL A 201 11.60 10.54 -14.70
C VAL A 201 11.27 11.86 -13.99
N THR A 202 10.77 11.75 -12.77
CA THR A 202 10.52 12.90 -11.91
C THR A 202 11.24 12.74 -10.58
N SER A 203 11.68 13.84 -9.99
CA SER A 203 12.22 13.90 -8.61
C SER A 203 11.23 14.52 -7.62
N LYS A 204 10.02 14.80 -8.07
CA LYS A 204 8.99 15.48 -7.27
C LYS A 204 8.30 14.51 -6.32
N VAL A 205 7.69 15.06 -5.28
CA VAL A 205 6.66 14.40 -4.48
C VAL A 205 5.33 14.63 -5.19
N THR A 206 4.60 13.55 -5.47
CA THR A 206 3.29 13.59 -6.11
C THR A 206 2.24 13.20 -5.07
N SER A 207 1.34 14.14 -4.72
CA SER A 207 0.18 13.85 -3.87
C SER A 207 -0.95 13.32 -4.72
N HIS A 208 -1.51 12.18 -4.34
CA HIS A 208 -2.56 11.49 -5.09
C HIS A 208 -3.96 11.76 -4.54
N PHE A 209 -4.09 11.82 -3.22
CA PHE A 209 -5.35 12.10 -2.53
C PHE A 209 -5.07 12.43 -1.06
N SER A 210 -6.07 12.95 -0.37
CA SER A 210 -6.00 13.19 1.07
C SER A 210 -7.14 12.48 1.79
N THR A 211 -6.81 11.84 2.90
CA THR A 211 -7.80 11.38 3.87
C THR A 211 -8.04 12.49 4.88
N PRO A 212 -9.29 12.75 5.30
CA PRO A 212 -9.55 13.71 6.35
C PRO A 212 -8.73 13.39 7.60
N ALA A 213 -8.02 14.36 8.14
CA ALA A 213 -7.36 14.18 9.43
C ALA A 213 -8.42 13.86 10.48
N GLU A 214 -8.33 12.71 11.16
CA GLU A 214 -9.15 12.45 12.32
C GLU A 214 -8.79 13.45 13.39
N VAL A 215 -9.81 14.16 13.90
CA VAL A 215 -9.64 15.06 15.04
C VAL A 215 -9.40 14.17 16.26
N TYR A 216 -8.16 14.12 16.74
CA TYR A 216 -7.83 13.41 17.96
C TYR A 216 -8.57 14.06 19.12
N CYS A 217 -9.55 13.36 19.66
CA CYS A 217 -10.24 13.74 20.89
C CYS A 217 -9.67 12.90 22.04
N PRO A 218 -8.80 13.46 22.92
CA PRO A 218 -8.25 12.70 24.04
C PRO A 218 -9.38 12.23 24.96
N SER A 219 -9.35 10.98 25.39
CA SER A 219 -10.33 10.43 26.33
C SER A 219 -10.26 11.20 27.66
N LYS A 220 -11.41 11.41 28.32
CA LYS A 220 -11.50 12.17 29.59
C LYS A 220 -10.56 11.65 30.69
N SER A 221 -10.06 10.42 30.62
CA SER A 221 -9.12 9.83 31.58
C SER A 221 -7.68 10.32 31.42
N GLN A 222 -7.30 10.84 30.25
CA GLN A 222 -5.96 11.39 30.01
C GLN A 222 -5.89 12.91 30.30
N ALA A 223 -7.00 13.62 30.20
CA ALA A 223 -7.03 15.06 30.47
C ALA A 223 -6.80 15.42 31.93
N SER A 224 -6.99 14.49 32.90
CA SER A 224 -6.79 14.77 34.35
C SER A 224 -5.35 14.57 34.83
N SER A 225 -4.47 13.89 34.05
CA SER A 225 -3.07 13.66 34.41
C SER A 225 -2.11 14.77 33.95
N ASP A 226 -2.49 15.52 32.91
CA ASP A 226 -1.60 16.56 32.34
C ASP A 226 -1.80 17.94 33.02
N VAL A 227 -2.96 18.18 33.69
CA VAL A 227 -3.23 19.46 34.37
C VAL A 227 -2.44 19.59 35.66
N SER A 228 -2.01 18.49 36.31
CA SER A 228 -1.26 18.53 37.57
C SER A 228 0.23 18.81 37.46
N LYS A 229 0.78 18.85 36.22
CA LYS A 229 2.22 19.09 35.97
C LYS A 229 2.57 20.49 35.45
N GLN A 230 1.56 21.34 35.15
CA GLN A 230 1.83 22.67 34.58
C GLN A 230 1.47 23.83 35.54
N ALA A 231 1.28 23.59 36.84
CA ALA A 231 0.92 24.62 37.81
C ALA A 231 2.13 25.29 38.50
N SER A 232 3.30 25.36 37.86
CA SER A 232 4.47 26.01 38.48
C SER A 232 5.28 26.86 37.50
N ASP A 233 4.69 27.54 36.54
CA ASP A 233 5.33 28.73 35.94
C ASP A 233 4.30 29.56 35.20
N GLY A 234 4.27 30.83 35.54
CA GLY A 234 3.24 31.77 35.22
C GLY A 234 3.29 32.34 33.81
N GLN A 235 2.13 32.83 33.44
CA GLN A 235 1.84 33.86 32.43
C GLN A 235 1.89 33.43 30.93
N ALA A 236 0.71 33.67 30.38
CA ALA A 236 0.36 33.93 28.97
C ALA A 236 -0.37 32.81 28.22
N ASP A 237 -1.53 33.17 27.82
CA ASP A 237 -2.27 33.05 26.58
C ASP A 237 -3.62 32.33 26.62
N GLU A 238 -4.60 33.20 26.81
CA GLU A 238 -6.06 32.93 26.83
C GLU A 238 -6.69 32.86 25.38
N VAL A 239 -5.96 32.53 24.33
CA VAL A 239 -6.49 32.63 22.96
C VAL A 239 -6.77 31.28 22.29
N VAL A 240 -6.32 30.14 22.85
CA VAL A 240 -6.44 28.83 22.16
C VAL A 240 -7.65 28.00 22.59
N LYS A 241 -8.44 28.42 23.56
CA LYS A 241 -9.52 27.59 24.16
C LYS A 241 -10.89 27.61 23.47
N THR A 242 -11.12 28.40 22.45
CA THR A 242 -12.47 28.55 21.86
C THR A 242 -12.74 27.80 20.56
N ALA A 243 -11.76 27.21 19.92
CA ALA A 243 -11.95 26.55 18.62
C ALA A 243 -12.14 25.01 18.67
N THR A 244 -11.87 24.37 19.81
CA THR A 244 -11.84 22.90 19.90
C THR A 244 -13.13 22.25 20.43
N ASN A 245 -14.08 23.03 20.99
CA ASN A 245 -15.23 22.45 21.67
C ASN A 245 -16.49 22.20 20.82
N SER A 246 -16.56 22.73 19.60
CA SER A 246 -17.79 22.60 18.79
C SER A 246 -17.84 21.38 17.87
N LYS A 247 -16.70 20.73 17.57
CA LYS A 247 -16.67 19.56 16.67
C LYS A 247 -16.74 18.20 17.37
N CYS A 248 -16.44 18.13 18.66
CA CYS A 248 -16.54 16.87 19.43
C CYS A 248 -17.95 16.55 19.93
N GLN A 249 -18.89 17.49 19.94
CA GLN A 249 -20.26 17.28 20.44
C GLN A 249 -21.20 16.56 19.46
N HIS A 250 -20.87 16.47 18.16
CA HIS A 250 -21.79 15.93 17.14
C HIS A 250 -21.76 14.40 16.96
N ARG A 251 -20.90 13.66 17.67
CA ARG A 251 -20.79 12.19 17.48
C ARG A 251 -21.51 11.35 18.55
N ASN A 252 -22.04 11.96 19.62
CA ASN A 252 -22.72 11.22 20.70
C ASN A 252 -24.24 11.09 20.53
N ASP A 253 -24.86 11.73 19.55
CA ASP A 253 -26.32 11.77 19.40
C ASP A 253 -26.89 10.79 18.35
N ILE A 254 -26.06 9.91 17.74
CA ILE A 254 -26.55 8.98 16.70
C ILE A 254 -26.84 7.56 17.24
N ASN A 255 -26.56 7.26 18.52
CA ASN A 255 -26.85 5.95 19.12
C ASN A 255 -27.96 5.99 20.20
N GLY A 256 -28.99 6.74 19.97
CA GLY A 256 -30.20 6.72 20.78
C GLY A 256 -31.45 6.76 19.93
N GLU A 257 -32.20 5.64 19.99
CA GLU A 257 -33.57 5.41 19.49
C GLU A 257 -33.70 4.80 18.08
N LYS A 258 -33.92 3.54 18.00
CA LYS A 258 -35.09 2.64 17.95
C LYS A 258 -34.65 1.21 17.65
#